data_aca2ca7d790a2bd82fc9be919bca7ca6
#
_entry.id   aca2ca7d790a2bd82fc9be919bca7ca6
#
_cell.length_a   1.000
_cell.length_b   1.000
_cell.length_c   1.000
_cell.angle_alpha   90.00
_cell.angle_beta   90.00
_cell.angle_gamma   90.00
#
_symmetry.space_group_name_H-M   'P 1'
#
loop_
_entity.id
_entity.type
_entity.pdbx_description
1 polymer ?
#
loop_
_entity_poly.entity_id
_entity_poly.type
_entity_poly.pdbx_seq_one_letter_code
_entity_poly.pdbx_strand_id
1 'polypeptide(L)'
;MIRQKIKIEKYDWEIYAYYAISTYYIDEILEHLWDIGVDGENAKRAYENLSENKLDTGLCYSNFAKRKSIIVIAKTSSAEEFFNSLTHEASHACVHIASASYVDLKSEKYAYMVGDLCMAMYPKIKHLLCDCCREEY
;
A
#
# COMPACT_ATOMS: atom_id res chain seq x y z
N MET A 1 -5.53 -3.79 12.74
CA MET A 1 -5.38 -3.17 11.39
C MET A 1 -5.40 -1.66 11.48
N ILE A 2 -4.52 -1.01 10.74
CA ILE A 2 -4.43 0.46 10.68
C ILE A 2 -4.80 0.90 9.28
N ARG A 3 -5.64 1.92 9.16
CA ARG A 3 -6.07 2.49 7.88
C ARG A 3 -5.53 3.90 7.73
N GLN A 4 -5.13 4.25 6.52
CA GLN A 4 -4.68 5.61 6.21
C GLN A 4 -5.09 6.00 4.80
N LYS A 5 -5.58 7.24 4.66
CA LYS A 5 -5.82 7.86 3.37
C LYS A 5 -4.77 8.94 3.15
N ILE A 6 -4.05 8.86 2.04
CA ILE A 6 -3.01 9.82 1.69
C ILE A 6 -3.40 10.49 0.38
N LYS A 7 -3.47 11.82 0.39
CA LYS A 7 -3.67 12.62 -0.82
C LYS A 7 -2.34 13.19 -1.26
N ILE A 8 -1.92 12.86 -2.48
CA ILE A 8 -0.72 13.41 -3.09
C ILE A 8 -1.18 14.52 -4.03
N GLU A 9 -1.25 15.75 -3.48
CA GLU A 9 -1.81 16.92 -4.16
C GLU A 9 -1.10 17.22 -5.50
N LYS A 10 0.23 17.12 -5.50
CA LYS A 10 1.04 17.44 -6.67
C LYS A 10 0.66 16.61 -7.90
N TYR A 11 0.21 15.38 -7.69
CA TYR A 11 -0.14 14.47 -8.78
C TYR A 11 -1.63 14.16 -8.85
N ASP A 12 -2.43 14.81 -7.99
CA ASP A 12 -3.87 14.56 -7.89
C ASP A 12 -4.18 13.06 -7.76
N TRP A 13 -3.57 12.42 -6.76
CA TRP A 13 -3.66 10.97 -6.56
C TRP A 13 -3.99 10.66 -5.12
N GLU A 14 -4.86 9.67 -4.90
CA GLU A 14 -5.21 9.22 -3.55
C GLU A 14 -4.71 7.81 -3.33
N ILE A 15 -4.09 7.56 -2.17
CA ILE A 15 -3.65 6.24 -1.75
C ILE A 15 -4.42 5.87 -0.48
N TYR A 16 -5.03 4.69 -0.51
CA TYR A 16 -5.68 4.09 0.65
C TYR A 16 -4.80 2.93 1.12
N ALA A 17 -4.25 3.05 2.32
CA ALA A 17 -3.32 2.07 2.87
C ALA A 17 -3.94 1.32 4.04
N TYR A 18 -3.73 0.01 4.04
CA TYR A 18 -4.12 -0.89 5.13
C TYR A 18 -2.85 -1.55 5.65
N TYR A 19 -2.54 -1.32 6.92
CA TYR A 19 -1.30 -1.82 7.53
C TYR A 19 -1.59 -2.88 8.57
N ALA A 20 -0.71 -3.87 8.64
CA ALA A 20 -0.75 -4.95 9.63
C ALA A 20 -2.09 -5.71 9.61
N ILE A 21 -2.57 -6.03 8.39
CA ILE A 21 -3.84 -6.74 8.22
C ILE A 21 -3.70 -8.23 8.49
N SER A 22 -4.82 -8.85 8.81
CA SER A 22 -4.97 -10.30 8.88
C SER A 22 -6.10 -10.71 7.94
N THR A 23 -6.33 -12.02 7.80
CA THR A 23 -7.42 -12.55 6.97
C THR A 23 -8.81 -12.09 7.42
N TYR A 24 -8.92 -11.60 8.64
CA TYR A 24 -10.18 -11.14 9.21
C TYR A 24 -10.83 -9.98 8.44
N TYR A 25 -10.03 -9.17 7.74
CA TYR A 25 -10.50 -7.95 7.08
C TYR A 25 -10.65 -8.10 5.56
N ILE A 26 -10.73 -9.33 5.06
CA ILE A 26 -10.78 -9.63 3.62
C ILE A 26 -11.91 -8.90 2.93
N ASP A 27 -13.12 -8.97 3.50
CA ASP A 27 -14.32 -8.41 2.86
C ASP A 27 -14.23 -6.89 2.69
N GLU A 28 -13.73 -6.18 3.70
CA GLU A 28 -13.54 -4.74 3.63
C GLU A 28 -12.58 -4.34 2.50
N ILE A 29 -11.46 -5.05 2.42
CA ILE A 29 -10.43 -4.77 1.41
C ILE A 29 -10.94 -5.08 0.01
N LEU A 30 -11.62 -6.21 -0.17
CA LEU A 30 -12.19 -6.59 -1.47
C LEU A 30 -13.27 -5.61 -1.91
N GLU A 31 -14.12 -5.15 -0.99
CA GLU A 31 -15.12 -4.14 -1.30
C GLU A 31 -14.46 -2.85 -1.79
N HIS A 32 -13.40 -2.41 -1.12
CA HIS A 32 -12.67 -1.21 -1.50
C HIS A 32 -11.98 -1.38 -2.86
N LEU A 33 -11.37 -2.53 -3.12
CA LEU A 33 -10.79 -2.83 -4.44
C LEU A 33 -11.85 -2.77 -5.53
N TRP A 34 -13.03 -3.32 -5.25
CA TRP A 34 -14.16 -3.31 -6.18
C TRP A 34 -14.62 -1.87 -6.47
N ASP A 35 -14.69 -1.03 -5.41
CA ASP A 35 -15.11 0.36 -5.53
C ASP A 35 -14.18 1.19 -6.40
N ILE A 36 -12.89 0.92 -6.40
CA ILE A 36 -11.95 1.64 -7.27
C ILE A 36 -11.80 0.98 -8.64
N GLY A 37 -12.57 -0.09 -8.92
CA GLY A 37 -12.67 -0.66 -10.25
C GLY A 37 -11.67 -1.77 -10.57
N VAL A 38 -11.30 -2.60 -9.57
CA VAL A 38 -10.48 -3.78 -9.82
C VAL A 38 -11.20 -4.72 -10.79
N ASP A 39 -10.48 -5.33 -11.74
CA ASP A 39 -11.08 -6.33 -12.61
C ASP A 39 -11.28 -7.67 -11.89
N GLY A 40 -12.13 -8.54 -12.46
CA GLY A 40 -12.50 -9.80 -11.83
C GLY A 40 -11.32 -10.74 -11.57
N GLU A 41 -10.32 -10.75 -12.45
CA GLU A 41 -9.15 -11.60 -12.31
C GLU A 41 -8.26 -11.13 -11.15
N ASN A 42 -8.02 -9.81 -11.06
CA ASN A 42 -7.24 -9.24 -9.96
C ASN A 42 -7.99 -9.34 -8.64
N ALA A 43 -9.32 -9.20 -8.65
CA ALA A 43 -10.13 -9.41 -7.45
C ALA A 43 -10.02 -10.84 -6.94
N LYS A 44 -10.06 -11.82 -7.83
CA LYS A 44 -9.91 -13.24 -7.49
C LYS A 44 -8.53 -13.51 -6.89
N ARG A 45 -7.49 -12.97 -7.50
CA ARG A 45 -6.11 -13.12 -7.00
C ARG A 45 -5.95 -12.51 -5.62
N ALA A 46 -6.50 -11.31 -5.40
CA ALA A 46 -6.47 -10.65 -4.11
C ALA A 46 -7.21 -11.49 -3.05
N TYR A 47 -8.37 -12.03 -3.40
CA TYR A 47 -9.13 -12.90 -2.50
C TYR A 47 -8.32 -14.13 -2.09
N GLU A 48 -7.70 -14.80 -3.05
CA GLU A 48 -6.90 -15.98 -2.81
C GLU A 48 -5.71 -15.66 -1.87
N ASN A 49 -5.01 -14.57 -2.14
CA ASN A 49 -3.87 -14.16 -1.32
C ASN A 49 -4.27 -13.80 0.10
N LEU A 50 -5.37 -13.04 0.26
CA LEU A 50 -5.88 -12.64 1.57
C LEU A 50 -6.41 -13.84 2.35
N SER A 51 -7.18 -14.73 1.68
CA SER A 51 -7.80 -15.89 2.31
C SER A 51 -6.78 -16.91 2.79
N GLU A 52 -5.70 -17.10 2.05
CA GLU A 52 -4.69 -18.09 2.33
C GLU A 52 -3.51 -17.52 3.11
N ASN A 53 -3.60 -16.26 3.52
CA ASN A 53 -2.55 -15.56 4.25
C ASN A 53 -1.22 -15.55 3.48
N LYS A 54 -1.29 -15.45 2.16
CA LYS A 54 -0.14 -15.48 1.26
C LYS A 54 0.37 -14.10 0.88
N LEU A 55 0.05 -13.08 1.65
CA LEU A 55 0.56 -11.73 1.42
C LEU A 55 1.95 -11.59 2.05
N ASP A 56 2.94 -12.23 1.44
CA ASP A 56 4.31 -12.18 1.94
C ASP A 56 4.85 -10.75 1.94
N THR A 57 4.52 -9.97 0.92
CA THR A 57 4.92 -8.57 0.82
C THR A 57 3.74 -7.62 0.86
N GLY A 58 2.56 -8.09 0.51
CA GLY A 58 1.36 -7.27 0.46
C GLY A 58 0.75 -7.19 -0.93
N LEU A 59 0.04 -6.10 -1.17
CA LEU A 59 -0.70 -5.88 -2.40
C LEU A 59 -0.69 -4.39 -2.73
N CYS A 60 -0.48 -4.05 -4.00
CA CYS A 60 -0.70 -2.71 -4.51
C CYS A 60 -1.52 -2.78 -5.79
N TYR A 61 -2.66 -2.12 -5.81
CA TYR A 61 -3.50 -2.01 -6.99
C TYR A 61 -3.81 -0.53 -7.26
N SER A 62 -3.72 -0.13 -8.54
CA SER A 62 -4.01 1.24 -8.95
C SER A 62 -5.04 1.27 -10.09
N ASN A 63 -5.95 2.22 -10.03
CA ASN A 63 -6.79 2.60 -11.14
C ASN A 63 -6.29 3.92 -11.70
N PHE A 64 -5.71 3.89 -12.90
CA PHE A 64 -5.07 5.06 -13.51
C PHE A 64 -6.10 6.12 -13.91
N ALA A 65 -7.28 5.71 -14.36
CA ALA A 65 -8.33 6.65 -14.74
C ALA A 65 -8.91 7.40 -13.54
N LYS A 66 -9.08 6.72 -12.42
CA LYS A 66 -9.56 7.32 -11.17
C LYS A 66 -8.47 7.97 -10.35
N ARG A 67 -7.22 7.73 -10.68
CA ARG A 67 -6.03 8.21 -9.98
C ARG A 67 -6.06 7.84 -8.50
N LYS A 68 -6.26 6.55 -8.25
CA LYS A 68 -6.35 5.99 -6.90
C LYS A 68 -5.57 4.69 -6.81
N SER A 69 -4.97 4.46 -5.65
CA SER A 69 -4.27 3.22 -5.33
C SER A 69 -4.74 2.68 -4.01
N ILE A 70 -4.69 1.36 -3.87
CA ILE A 70 -4.86 0.67 -2.60
C ILE A 70 -3.56 -0.08 -2.32
N ILE A 71 -3.02 0.12 -1.13
CA ILE A 71 -1.85 -0.61 -0.62
C ILE A 71 -2.32 -1.44 0.57
N VAL A 72 -1.98 -2.72 0.58
CA VAL A 72 -2.30 -3.63 1.67
C VAL A 72 -1.00 -4.28 2.13
N ILE A 73 -0.68 -4.15 3.41
CA ILE A 73 0.51 -4.75 3.99
C ILE A 73 0.10 -5.64 5.15
N ALA A 74 0.42 -6.92 5.02
CA ALA A 74 0.05 -7.93 6.02
C ALA A 74 0.86 -7.76 7.29
N LYS A 75 0.33 -8.31 8.38
CA LYS A 75 1.07 -8.41 9.63
C LYS A 75 2.26 -9.33 9.40
N THR A 76 3.44 -8.89 9.82
CA THR A 76 4.68 -9.65 9.68
C THR A 76 5.20 -10.12 11.02
N SER A 77 6.19 -11.01 11.00
CA SER A 77 6.80 -11.53 12.22
C SER A 77 7.86 -10.60 12.83
N SER A 78 8.33 -9.62 12.07
CA SER A 78 9.33 -8.66 12.56
C SER A 78 9.13 -7.28 11.97
N ALA A 79 9.72 -6.27 12.63
CA ALA A 79 9.73 -4.91 12.11
C ALA A 79 10.50 -4.83 10.78
N GLU A 80 11.57 -5.60 10.64
CA GLU A 80 12.36 -5.65 9.41
C GLU A 80 11.54 -6.16 8.23
N GLU A 81 10.77 -7.22 8.44
CA GLU A 81 9.89 -7.77 7.41
C GLU A 81 8.79 -6.79 7.04
N PHE A 82 8.22 -6.09 8.03
CA PHE A 82 7.22 -5.06 7.76
C PHE A 82 7.80 -3.94 6.92
N PHE A 83 9.00 -3.48 7.26
CA PHE A 83 9.67 -2.42 6.49
C PHE A 83 9.92 -2.86 5.04
N ASN A 84 10.35 -4.11 4.85
CA ASN A 84 10.53 -4.68 3.51
C ASN A 84 9.23 -4.63 2.70
N SER A 85 8.14 -5.14 3.28
CA SER A 85 6.83 -5.17 2.61
C SER A 85 6.32 -3.77 2.31
N LEU A 86 6.49 -2.84 3.25
CA LEU A 86 6.09 -1.44 3.08
C LEU A 86 6.81 -0.79 1.90
N THR A 87 8.14 -0.91 1.87
CA THR A 87 8.94 -0.30 0.80
C THR A 87 8.64 -0.92 -0.56
N HIS A 88 8.40 -2.23 -0.59
CA HIS A 88 8.01 -2.94 -1.81
C HIS A 88 6.71 -2.37 -2.40
N GLU A 89 5.67 -2.29 -1.59
CA GLU A 89 4.36 -1.82 -2.08
C GLU A 89 4.34 -0.30 -2.34
N ALA A 90 5.03 0.48 -1.52
CA ALA A 90 5.18 1.92 -1.75
C ALA A 90 5.91 2.19 -3.08
N SER A 91 6.90 1.38 -3.41
CA SER A 91 7.62 1.47 -4.69
C SER A 91 6.67 1.26 -5.87
N HIS A 92 5.80 0.24 -5.81
CA HIS A 92 4.82 0.00 -6.85
C HIS A 92 3.87 1.20 -7.03
N ALA A 93 3.35 1.75 -5.93
CA ALA A 93 2.46 2.91 -5.99
C ALA A 93 3.16 4.10 -6.64
N CYS A 94 4.40 4.37 -6.27
CA CYS A 94 5.17 5.48 -6.84
C CYS A 94 5.44 5.30 -8.33
N VAL A 95 5.74 4.07 -8.76
CA VAL A 95 5.91 3.77 -10.20
C VAL A 95 4.61 4.02 -10.96
N HIS A 96 3.47 3.62 -10.40
CA HIS A 96 2.16 3.85 -11.04
C HIS A 96 1.86 5.34 -11.17
N ILE A 97 2.09 6.12 -10.11
CA ILE A 97 1.86 7.57 -10.13
C ILE A 97 2.81 8.25 -11.14
N ALA A 98 4.08 7.86 -11.13
CA ALA A 98 5.07 8.40 -12.06
C ALA A 98 4.70 8.09 -13.51
N SER A 99 4.26 6.87 -13.78
CA SER A 99 3.82 6.45 -15.11
C SER A 99 2.64 7.27 -15.60
N ALA A 100 1.63 7.49 -14.74
CA ALA A 100 0.45 8.27 -15.08
C ALA A 100 0.73 9.76 -15.23
N SER A 101 1.78 10.26 -14.58
CA SER A 101 2.11 11.70 -14.52
C SER A 101 3.34 12.06 -15.36
N TYR A 102 3.83 11.13 -16.16
CA TYR A 102 5.00 11.32 -17.04
C TYR A 102 6.25 11.76 -16.28
N VAL A 103 6.46 11.19 -15.09
CA VAL A 103 7.66 11.45 -14.29
C VAL A 103 8.70 10.36 -14.61
N ASP A 104 9.91 10.79 -14.95
CA ASP A 104 11.01 9.88 -15.22
C ASP A 104 11.48 9.21 -13.93
N LEU A 105 11.52 7.87 -13.92
CA LEU A 105 11.94 7.09 -12.75
C LEU A 105 13.40 7.32 -12.35
N LYS A 106 14.18 7.93 -13.23
CA LYS A 106 15.59 8.26 -12.98
C LYS A 106 15.77 9.69 -12.46
N SER A 107 14.68 10.43 -12.26
CA SER A 107 14.75 11.85 -11.89
C SER A 107 14.74 12.06 -10.39
N GLU A 108 15.23 13.21 -9.96
CA GLU A 108 15.10 13.68 -8.58
C GLU A 108 13.62 13.84 -8.21
N LYS A 109 12.79 14.21 -9.16
CA LYS A 109 11.35 14.37 -8.96
C LYS A 109 10.71 13.05 -8.49
N TYR A 110 11.13 11.91 -9.06
CA TYR A 110 10.67 10.59 -8.62
C TYR A 110 11.20 10.27 -7.23
N ALA A 111 12.46 10.55 -6.96
CA ALA A 111 13.06 10.31 -5.66
C ALA A 111 12.34 11.09 -4.55
N TYR A 112 12.01 12.35 -4.80
CA TYR A 112 11.20 13.15 -3.87
C TYR A 112 9.82 12.55 -3.65
N MET A 113 9.19 12.03 -4.71
CA MET A 113 7.88 11.38 -4.58
C MET A 113 7.94 10.20 -3.60
N VAL A 114 8.95 9.35 -3.74
CA VAL A 114 9.14 8.18 -2.85
C VAL A 114 9.35 8.63 -1.41
N GLY A 115 10.25 9.60 -1.20
CA GLY A 115 10.54 10.12 0.14
C GLY A 115 9.30 10.74 0.79
N ASP A 116 8.56 11.54 0.02
CA ASP A 116 7.35 12.21 0.50
C ASP A 116 6.26 11.20 0.88
N LEU A 117 6.09 10.13 0.10
CA LEU A 117 5.13 9.08 0.43
C LEU A 117 5.53 8.38 1.73
N CYS A 118 6.79 8.00 1.87
CA CYS A 118 7.29 7.35 3.09
C CYS A 118 7.11 8.25 4.31
N MET A 119 7.38 9.54 4.17
CA MET A 119 7.18 10.50 5.24
C MET A 119 5.71 10.61 5.65
N ALA A 120 4.80 10.60 4.67
CA ALA A 120 3.36 10.65 4.94
C ALA A 120 2.86 9.40 5.67
N MET A 121 3.43 8.24 5.36
CA MET A 121 3.07 6.97 6.01
C MET A 121 3.59 6.85 7.45
N TYR A 122 4.71 7.46 7.74
CA TYR A 122 5.46 7.27 8.98
C TYR A 122 4.61 7.44 10.25
N PRO A 123 3.78 8.49 10.41
CA PRO A 123 3.03 8.67 11.66
C PRO A 123 2.11 7.49 12.00
N LYS A 124 1.62 6.78 10.99
CA LYS A 124 0.70 5.65 11.18
C LYS A 124 1.42 4.33 11.44
N ILE A 125 2.67 4.21 11.02
CA ILE A 125 3.39 2.94 11.05
C ILE A 125 4.61 2.92 11.95
N LYS A 126 4.99 4.04 12.56
CA LYS A 126 6.24 4.15 13.33
C LYS A 126 6.39 3.07 14.40
N HIS A 127 5.30 2.69 15.06
CA HIS A 127 5.32 1.63 16.05
C HIS A 127 5.55 0.23 15.44
N LEU A 128 5.24 0.06 14.17
CA LEU A 128 5.46 -1.21 13.46
C LEU A 128 6.91 -1.34 12.98
N LEU A 129 7.68 -0.28 13.05
CA LEU A 129 9.10 -0.26 12.68
C LEU A 129 10.02 -0.55 13.87
N CYS A 130 9.47 -0.97 15.00
CA CYS A 130 10.21 -1.32 16.20
C CYS A 130 9.65 -2.63 16.77
N ASP A 131 10.50 -3.66 16.95
CA ASP A 131 10.05 -4.96 17.42
C ASP A 131 9.38 -4.92 18.79
N CYS A 132 9.81 -4.05 19.70
CA CYS A 132 9.20 -3.94 21.01
C CYS A 132 7.85 -3.19 20.98
N CYS A 133 7.71 -2.19 20.08
CA CYS A 133 6.48 -1.38 20.00
C CYS A 133 5.35 -2.07 19.25
N ARG A 134 5.66 -2.89 18.25
CA ARG A 134 4.65 -3.52 17.40
C ARG A 134 3.82 -4.58 18.14
N GLU A 135 4.33 -5.12 19.23
CA GLU A 135 3.62 -6.13 20.03
C GLU A 135 2.40 -5.56 20.76
N GLU A 136 2.27 -4.24 20.84
CA GLU A 136 1.13 -3.57 21.45
C GLU A 136 -0.09 -3.51 20.51
N TYR A 137 0.08 -3.99 19.30
CA TYR A 137 -0.94 -4.05 18.27
C TYR A 137 -1.19 -5.50 17.84
#